data_b10cf42460414fb57fc59c6a90c6e662
#
_entry.id   b10cf42460414fb57fc59c6a90c6e662
#
_cell.length_a   1.000
_cell.length_b   1.000
_cell.length_c   1.000
_cell.angle_alpha   90.00
_cell.angle_beta   90.00
_cell.angle_gamma   90.00
#
_symmetry.space_group_name_H-M   'P 1'
#
loop_
_entity.id
_entity.type
_entity.pdbx_description
1 polymer ?
#
loop_
_entity_poly.entity_id
_entity_poly.type
_entity_poly.pdbx_seq_one_letter_code
_entity_poly.pdbx_strand_id
1 'polypeptide(L)'
;MTNRPKLIVTAVALLAMSASLAQSERSDVEDPNEALKIAALEALISAPPERALPLVIKVLDANNTDEVKERALFVLSQIDLPEAQARLLEVARSSDPELSAEAVRMIGIGGNPEALAGLGELYSEGDEDLREAVLEAYMIAGDVDAVHAIATNASDADEFGAAVEMLGVMGAVDRLQALSETSGFTEELIQALGIAGGDNVNATLMTIYRDAETDDIRHAALEGMLISGYDEGVLELYKESTDVNEKRDLLQMLAIMDSDAMMEVIDAALEGGDQ
;
A
#
# COMPACT_ATOMS: atom_id res chain seq x y z
N MET A 1 -0.75 -25.55 -19.65
CA MET A 1 -1.06 -24.19 -20.09
C MET A 1 -2.36 -23.76 -19.40
N THR A 2 -2.32 -23.34 -18.17
CA THR A 2 -3.45 -22.80 -17.43
C THR A 2 -3.01 -21.49 -16.83
N ASN A 3 -3.53 -20.46 -17.44
CA ASN A 3 -3.41 -19.05 -17.09
C ASN A 3 -4.02 -18.83 -15.69
N ARG A 4 -3.21 -18.72 -14.64
CA ARG A 4 -3.70 -18.28 -13.32
C ARG A 4 -3.52 -16.77 -13.21
N PRO A 5 -4.54 -16.07 -12.75
CA PRO A 5 -4.63 -14.63 -12.90
C PRO A 5 -3.82 -13.90 -11.82
N LYS A 6 -3.26 -12.78 -12.23
CA LYS A 6 -2.78 -11.67 -11.40
C LYS A 6 -3.96 -11.06 -10.60
N LEU A 7 -4.44 -11.75 -9.56
CA LEU A 7 -5.75 -11.49 -8.93
C LEU A 7 -5.65 -10.81 -7.56
N ILE A 8 -4.44 -10.52 -7.06
CA ILE A 8 -4.30 -9.95 -5.71
C ILE A 8 -4.20 -8.43 -5.73
N VAL A 9 -3.50 -7.84 -6.69
CA VAL A 9 -3.35 -6.36 -6.75
C VAL A 9 -4.61 -5.67 -7.29
N THR A 10 -5.38 -6.35 -8.15
CA THR A 10 -6.67 -5.82 -8.62
C THR A 10 -7.80 -5.96 -7.58
N ALA A 11 -7.63 -6.81 -6.58
CA ALA A 11 -8.65 -7.04 -5.56
C ALA A 11 -8.72 -5.90 -4.53
N VAL A 12 -7.60 -5.24 -4.20
CA VAL A 12 -7.61 -4.13 -3.23
C VAL A 12 -8.23 -2.87 -3.84
N ALA A 13 -7.90 -2.54 -5.09
CA ALA A 13 -8.49 -1.39 -5.78
C ALA A 13 -9.99 -1.60 -6.14
N LEU A 14 -10.39 -2.85 -6.45
CA LEU A 14 -11.79 -3.19 -6.71
C LEU A 14 -12.61 -3.38 -5.43
N LEU A 15 -12.00 -3.75 -4.30
CA LEU A 15 -12.69 -3.80 -3.00
C LEU A 15 -13.01 -2.40 -2.46
N ALA A 16 -12.17 -1.41 -2.69
CA ALA A 16 -12.48 -0.03 -2.34
C ALA A 16 -13.65 0.54 -3.17
N MET A 17 -13.74 0.18 -4.46
CA MET A 17 -14.86 0.57 -5.32
C MET A 17 -16.14 -0.23 -5.04
N SER A 18 -16.05 -1.51 -4.68
CA SER A 18 -17.22 -2.34 -4.40
C SER A 18 -17.77 -2.14 -2.98
N ALA A 19 -16.98 -1.73 -2.01
CA ALA A 19 -17.46 -1.34 -0.69
C ALA A 19 -18.33 -0.07 -0.76
N SER A 20 -18.00 0.87 -1.64
CA SER A 20 -18.80 2.07 -1.89
C SER A 20 -20.14 1.77 -2.57
N LEU A 21 -20.23 0.67 -3.33
CA LEU A 21 -21.49 0.26 -4.00
C LEU A 21 -22.35 -0.68 -3.15
N ALA A 22 -21.79 -1.38 -2.17
CA ALA A 22 -22.52 -2.30 -1.31
C ALA A 22 -23.09 -1.67 -0.03
N GLN A 23 -22.71 -0.43 0.30
CA GLN A 23 -23.32 0.35 1.39
C GLN A 23 -24.56 1.15 0.98
N SER A 24 -24.94 1.11 -0.28
CA SER A 24 -26.12 1.78 -0.84
C SER A 24 -27.47 1.13 -0.47
N GLU A 25 -27.50 0.10 0.37
CA GLU A 25 -28.74 -0.55 0.82
C GLU A 25 -28.99 -0.47 2.33
N ARG A 26 -28.58 0.62 2.97
CA ARG A 26 -29.20 1.00 4.24
C ARG A 26 -30.08 2.21 3.99
N SER A 27 -31.35 1.96 3.97
CA SER A 27 -32.44 2.95 3.95
C SER A 27 -32.44 3.76 5.27
N ASP A 28 -31.53 4.70 5.39
CA ASP A 28 -31.76 5.88 6.18
C ASP A 28 -32.44 6.88 5.24
N VAL A 29 -33.50 7.49 5.71
CA VAL A 29 -34.25 8.51 4.96
C VAL A 29 -33.27 9.68 4.76
N GLU A 30 -32.56 9.67 3.59
CA GLU A 30 -31.71 10.78 3.20
C GLU A 30 -32.51 12.09 3.35
N ASP A 31 -31.95 13.02 4.09
CA ASP A 31 -32.55 14.36 4.14
C ASP A 31 -32.60 14.91 2.70
N PRO A 32 -33.80 15.16 2.13
CA PRO A 32 -33.91 15.61 0.74
C PRO A 32 -33.10 16.89 0.45
N ASN A 33 -32.78 17.65 1.49
CA ASN A 33 -31.96 18.84 1.38
C ASN A 33 -30.46 18.49 1.28
N GLU A 34 -30.03 17.42 1.91
CA GLU A 34 -28.67 16.89 1.83
C GLU A 34 -28.39 16.29 0.46
N ALA A 35 -29.26 15.42 -0.04
CA ALA A 35 -29.19 14.87 -1.38
C ALA A 35 -29.15 15.96 -2.46
N LEU A 36 -29.90 17.06 -2.26
CA LEU A 36 -29.86 18.21 -3.17
C LEU A 36 -28.49 18.94 -3.13
N LYS A 37 -27.87 19.07 -1.93
CA LYS A 37 -26.53 19.66 -1.80
C LYS A 37 -25.49 18.82 -2.50
N ILE A 38 -25.51 17.49 -2.32
CA ILE A 38 -24.62 16.55 -2.97
C ILE A 38 -24.76 16.66 -4.50
N ALA A 39 -25.97 16.61 -5.03
CA ALA A 39 -26.23 16.77 -6.46
C ALA A 39 -25.75 18.13 -7.01
N ALA A 40 -25.91 19.20 -6.20
CA ALA A 40 -25.42 20.52 -6.58
C ALA A 40 -23.88 20.58 -6.63
N LEU A 41 -23.19 19.93 -5.67
CA LEU A 41 -21.72 19.81 -5.69
C LEU A 41 -21.24 19.02 -6.89
N GLU A 42 -21.89 17.92 -7.23
CA GLU A 42 -21.54 17.12 -8.43
C GLU A 42 -21.68 17.92 -9.72
N ALA A 43 -22.70 18.75 -9.81
CA ALA A 43 -22.87 19.64 -10.97
C ALA A 43 -21.72 20.67 -11.11
N LEU A 44 -21.03 21.02 -10.02
CA LEU A 44 -19.89 21.93 -10.05
C LEU A 44 -18.66 21.33 -10.72
N ILE A 45 -18.52 20.00 -10.82
CA ILE A 45 -17.41 19.34 -11.52
C ILE A 45 -17.34 19.78 -12.99
N SER A 46 -18.51 20.04 -13.60
CA SER A 46 -18.59 20.51 -15.00
C SER A 46 -18.60 22.03 -15.15
N ALA A 47 -18.54 22.77 -14.04
CA ALA A 47 -18.57 24.23 -14.05
C ALA A 47 -17.16 24.82 -14.26
N PRO A 48 -17.02 26.05 -14.75
CA PRO A 48 -15.72 26.72 -14.78
C PRO A 48 -15.08 26.78 -13.38
N PRO A 49 -13.80 26.38 -13.22
CA PRO A 49 -13.11 26.29 -11.95
C PRO A 49 -13.23 27.54 -11.06
N GLU A 50 -13.09 28.72 -11.63
CA GLU A 50 -13.15 30.01 -10.92
C GLU A 50 -14.55 30.31 -10.37
N ARG A 51 -15.58 29.67 -10.93
CA ARG A 51 -16.96 29.80 -10.46
C ARG A 51 -17.34 28.70 -9.47
N ALA A 52 -16.78 27.50 -9.62
CA ALA A 52 -17.01 26.38 -8.74
C ALA A 52 -16.32 26.58 -7.38
N LEU A 53 -15.06 26.99 -7.37
CA LEU A 53 -14.24 27.10 -6.17
C LEU A 53 -14.91 27.87 -5.02
N PRO A 54 -15.42 29.12 -5.20
CA PRO A 54 -16.01 29.85 -4.08
C PRO A 54 -17.29 29.19 -3.54
N LEU A 55 -18.00 28.41 -4.36
CA LEU A 55 -19.19 27.68 -3.91
C LEU A 55 -18.81 26.44 -3.10
N VAL A 56 -17.79 25.71 -3.52
CA VAL A 56 -17.28 24.53 -2.79
C VAL A 56 -16.71 24.98 -1.42
N ILE A 57 -15.89 26.02 -1.37
CA ILE A 57 -15.36 26.57 -0.12
C ILE A 57 -16.49 26.96 0.83
N LYS A 58 -17.53 27.61 0.33
CA LYS A 58 -18.69 27.97 1.14
C LYS A 58 -19.40 26.76 1.77
N VAL A 59 -19.42 25.63 1.07
CA VAL A 59 -20.00 24.37 1.60
C VAL A 59 -19.12 23.80 2.69
N LEU A 60 -17.79 23.80 2.51
CA LEU A 60 -16.84 23.33 3.50
C LEU A 60 -16.84 24.17 4.79
N ASP A 61 -17.00 25.48 4.66
CA ASP A 61 -17.02 26.42 5.81
C ASP A 61 -18.36 26.41 6.57
N ALA A 62 -19.41 25.85 5.98
CA ALA A 62 -20.73 25.78 6.61
C ALA A 62 -20.84 24.54 7.51
N ASN A 63 -21.79 24.60 8.45
CA ASN A 63 -22.13 23.45 9.29
C ASN A 63 -22.96 22.46 8.48
N ASN A 64 -22.30 21.70 7.62
CA ASN A 64 -22.86 20.60 6.86
C ASN A 64 -22.49 19.26 7.50
N THR A 65 -23.18 18.18 7.09
CA THR A 65 -22.83 16.81 7.46
C THR A 65 -21.49 16.43 6.85
N ASP A 66 -20.86 15.39 7.40
CA ASP A 66 -19.56 14.91 6.93
C ASP A 66 -19.67 14.41 5.49
N GLU A 67 -20.76 13.72 5.12
CA GLU A 67 -21.01 13.28 3.75
C GLU A 67 -21.02 14.45 2.72
N VAL A 68 -21.65 15.57 3.07
CA VAL A 68 -21.63 16.78 2.22
C VAL A 68 -20.24 17.40 2.14
N LYS A 69 -19.48 17.40 3.25
CA LYS A 69 -18.11 17.91 3.26
C LYS A 69 -17.15 17.03 2.48
N GLU A 70 -17.23 15.70 2.63
CA GLU A 70 -16.47 14.74 1.84
C GLU A 70 -16.71 14.92 0.33
N ARG A 71 -17.98 15.07 -0.06
CA ARG A 71 -18.32 15.36 -1.46
C ARG A 71 -17.75 16.71 -1.92
N ALA A 72 -17.74 17.71 -1.06
CA ALA A 72 -17.12 19.00 -1.34
C ALA A 72 -15.59 18.89 -1.50
N LEU A 73 -14.90 18.09 -0.67
CA LEU A 73 -13.48 17.81 -0.80
C LEU A 73 -13.16 17.09 -2.11
N PHE A 74 -14.00 16.11 -2.49
CA PHE A 74 -13.84 15.44 -3.79
C PHE A 74 -13.95 16.45 -4.94
N VAL A 75 -14.98 17.31 -4.94
CA VAL A 75 -15.13 18.33 -6.00
C VAL A 75 -13.95 19.32 -5.98
N LEU A 76 -13.46 19.68 -4.79
CA LEU A 76 -12.31 20.56 -4.63
C LEU A 76 -11.04 19.95 -5.24
N SER A 77 -10.83 18.64 -5.08
CA SER A 77 -9.67 17.93 -5.65
C SER A 77 -9.65 17.91 -7.19
N GLN A 78 -10.83 18.07 -7.81
CA GLN A 78 -10.97 18.12 -9.27
C GLN A 78 -10.78 19.52 -9.84
N ILE A 79 -10.61 20.55 -8.99
CA ILE A 79 -10.42 21.92 -9.40
C ILE A 79 -8.91 22.20 -9.55
N ASP A 80 -8.47 22.38 -10.79
CA ASP A 80 -7.06 22.69 -11.10
C ASP A 80 -6.78 24.20 -10.94
N LEU A 81 -6.83 24.65 -9.70
CA LEU A 81 -6.45 26.01 -9.28
C LEU A 81 -5.57 25.93 -8.02
N PRO A 82 -4.48 26.73 -7.94
CA PRO A 82 -3.62 26.76 -6.75
C PRO A 82 -4.38 27.02 -5.44
N GLU A 83 -5.39 27.85 -5.49
CA GLU A 83 -6.23 28.17 -4.33
C GLU A 83 -7.06 26.94 -3.85
N ALA A 84 -7.48 26.06 -4.76
CA ALA A 84 -8.17 24.83 -4.43
C ALA A 84 -7.20 23.86 -3.72
N GLN A 85 -5.99 23.71 -4.24
CA GLN A 85 -4.95 22.88 -3.67
C GLN A 85 -4.51 23.38 -2.28
N ALA A 86 -4.34 24.69 -2.13
CA ALA A 86 -4.04 25.29 -0.84
C ALA A 86 -5.18 25.05 0.19
N ARG A 87 -6.44 25.09 -0.26
CA ARG A 87 -7.59 24.82 0.62
C ARG A 87 -7.65 23.35 1.04
N LEU A 88 -7.33 22.39 0.16
CA LEU A 88 -7.21 20.98 0.53
C LEU A 88 -6.16 20.76 1.63
N LEU A 89 -4.98 21.34 1.47
CA LEU A 89 -3.91 21.29 2.46
C LEU A 89 -4.30 21.98 3.80
N GLU A 90 -5.08 23.05 3.73
CA GLU A 90 -5.61 23.70 4.94
C GLU A 90 -6.60 22.78 5.69
N VAL A 91 -7.48 22.08 4.96
CA VAL A 91 -8.42 21.12 5.58
C VAL A 91 -7.66 19.91 6.11
N ALA A 92 -6.63 19.43 5.41
CA ALA A 92 -5.76 18.35 5.87
C ALA A 92 -5.01 18.68 7.18
N ARG A 93 -4.86 19.97 7.53
CA ARG A 93 -4.31 20.45 8.81
C ARG A 93 -5.40 20.72 9.88
N SER A 94 -6.64 20.36 9.61
CA SER A 94 -7.72 20.60 10.56
C SER A 94 -7.60 19.73 11.81
N SER A 95 -8.23 20.18 12.90
CA SER A 95 -8.30 19.38 14.14
C SER A 95 -9.38 18.30 14.12
N ASP A 96 -10.10 18.15 13.04
CA ASP A 96 -11.06 17.09 12.80
C ASP A 96 -10.32 15.94 12.07
N PRO A 97 -10.06 14.80 12.74
CA PRO A 97 -9.24 13.74 12.18
C PRO A 97 -9.85 13.09 10.92
N GLU A 98 -11.19 12.91 10.92
CA GLU A 98 -11.90 12.30 9.79
C GLU A 98 -11.83 13.19 8.54
N LEU A 99 -12.08 14.48 8.73
CA LEU A 99 -12.02 15.45 7.63
C LEU A 99 -10.57 15.68 7.16
N SER A 100 -9.61 15.63 8.07
CA SER A 100 -8.18 15.72 7.77
C SER A 100 -7.73 14.55 6.89
N ALA A 101 -8.00 13.30 7.31
CA ALA A 101 -7.66 12.10 6.55
C ALA A 101 -8.34 12.09 5.17
N GLU A 102 -9.61 12.49 5.09
CA GLU A 102 -10.33 12.60 3.82
C GLU A 102 -9.71 13.65 2.88
N ALA A 103 -9.30 14.80 3.39
CA ALA A 103 -8.62 15.82 2.58
C ALA A 103 -7.27 15.32 2.06
N VAL A 104 -6.49 14.59 2.88
CA VAL A 104 -5.23 13.95 2.46
C VAL A 104 -5.49 12.93 1.35
N ARG A 105 -6.50 12.08 1.51
CA ARG A 105 -6.91 11.12 0.50
C ARG A 105 -7.31 11.80 -0.81
N MET A 106 -8.06 12.90 -0.73
CA MET A 106 -8.46 13.67 -1.91
C MET A 106 -7.26 14.34 -2.62
N ILE A 107 -6.22 14.72 -1.89
CA ILE A 107 -4.95 15.18 -2.48
C ILE A 107 -4.30 14.05 -3.29
N GLY A 108 -4.25 12.83 -2.74
CA GLY A 108 -3.76 11.64 -3.45
C GLY A 108 -4.53 11.35 -4.74
N ILE A 109 -5.86 11.36 -4.68
CA ILE A 109 -6.75 11.14 -5.84
C ILE A 109 -6.59 12.25 -6.89
N GLY A 110 -6.46 13.49 -6.46
CA GLY A 110 -6.26 14.64 -7.35
C GLY A 110 -4.91 14.64 -8.06
N GLY A 111 -3.90 14.06 -7.43
CA GLY A 111 -2.56 13.89 -8.02
C GLY A 111 -1.84 15.21 -8.34
N ASN A 112 -2.27 16.33 -7.76
CA ASN A 112 -1.63 17.62 -8.02
C ASN A 112 -0.25 17.69 -7.34
N PRO A 113 0.84 17.95 -8.10
CA PRO A 113 2.20 17.90 -7.56
C PRO A 113 2.47 18.89 -6.42
N GLU A 114 1.85 20.09 -6.45
CA GLU A 114 2.04 21.10 -5.41
C GLU A 114 1.36 20.68 -4.10
N ALA A 115 0.17 20.10 -4.19
CA ALA A 115 -0.54 19.58 -3.03
C ALA A 115 0.16 18.34 -2.45
N LEU A 116 0.62 17.41 -3.30
CA LEU A 116 1.39 16.25 -2.88
C LEU A 116 2.68 16.65 -2.15
N ALA A 117 3.42 17.63 -2.67
CA ALA A 117 4.62 18.15 -2.00
C ALA A 117 4.31 18.71 -0.59
N GLY A 118 3.13 19.26 -0.38
CA GLY A 118 2.67 19.75 0.92
C GLY A 118 2.38 18.65 1.96
N LEU A 119 2.17 17.41 1.52
CA LEU A 119 1.93 16.27 2.42
C LEU A 119 3.18 15.88 3.23
N GLY A 120 4.39 16.16 2.74
CA GLY A 120 5.62 15.87 3.47
C GLY A 120 5.73 16.63 4.81
N GLU A 121 5.24 17.86 4.87
CA GLU A 121 5.16 18.61 6.15
C GLU A 121 4.13 17.96 7.10
N LEU A 122 2.95 17.61 6.57
CA LEU A 122 1.91 16.93 7.34
C LEU A 122 2.39 15.59 7.91
N TYR A 123 3.13 14.83 7.12
CA TYR A 123 3.74 13.58 7.57
C TYR A 123 4.66 13.80 8.77
N SER A 124 5.54 14.79 8.69
CA SER A 124 6.53 15.06 9.75
C SER A 124 5.93 15.58 11.06
N GLU A 125 4.78 16.25 11.00
CA GLU A 125 4.08 16.86 12.15
C GLU A 125 2.92 16.01 12.66
N GLY A 126 2.46 15.02 11.86
CA GLY A 126 1.27 14.22 12.12
C GLY A 126 1.46 13.14 13.17
N ASP A 127 0.34 12.71 13.75
CA ASP A 127 0.24 11.47 14.51
C ASP A 127 0.27 10.24 13.56
N GLU A 128 0.17 9.05 14.14
CA GLU A 128 0.25 7.78 13.40
C GLU A 128 -0.84 7.68 12.32
N ASP A 129 -2.09 8.02 12.65
CA ASP A 129 -3.21 7.94 11.71
C ASP A 129 -3.02 8.89 10.51
N LEU A 130 -2.53 10.10 10.76
CA LEU A 130 -2.26 11.08 9.69
C LEU A 130 -1.07 10.65 8.82
N ARG A 131 -0.02 10.07 9.40
CA ARG A 131 1.13 9.53 8.66
C ARG A 131 0.70 8.38 7.73
N GLU A 132 -0.13 7.47 8.24
CA GLU A 132 -0.70 6.38 7.44
C GLU A 132 -1.51 6.95 6.26
N ALA A 133 -2.41 7.91 6.52
CA ALA A 133 -3.19 8.55 5.46
C ALA A 133 -2.31 9.23 4.40
N VAL A 134 -1.19 9.84 4.79
CA VAL A 134 -0.24 10.46 3.85
C VAL A 134 0.46 9.40 2.99
N LEU A 135 0.91 8.29 3.58
CA LEU A 135 1.51 7.18 2.82
C LEU A 135 0.51 6.59 1.82
N GLU A 136 -0.74 6.40 2.23
CA GLU A 136 -1.82 5.98 1.32
C GLU A 136 -2.06 6.97 0.19
N ALA A 137 -2.04 8.29 0.48
CA ALA A 137 -2.21 9.32 -0.53
C ALA A 137 -1.07 9.30 -1.56
N TYR A 138 0.19 9.11 -1.14
CA TYR A 138 1.30 8.93 -2.06
C TYR A 138 1.17 7.65 -2.88
N MET A 139 0.70 6.55 -2.28
CA MET A 139 0.42 5.31 -3.02
C MET A 139 -0.64 5.53 -4.10
N ILE A 140 -1.76 6.18 -3.76
CA ILE A 140 -2.84 6.49 -4.70
C ILE A 140 -2.33 7.37 -5.86
N ALA A 141 -1.48 8.36 -5.55
CA ALA A 141 -0.87 9.23 -6.54
C ALA A 141 0.24 8.54 -7.36
N GLY A 142 0.74 7.40 -6.91
CA GLY A 142 1.90 6.71 -7.50
C GLY A 142 3.22 7.43 -7.25
N ASP A 143 3.32 8.24 -6.20
CA ASP A 143 4.52 9.00 -5.85
C ASP A 143 5.52 8.15 -5.03
N VAL A 144 6.16 7.22 -5.73
CA VAL A 144 7.18 6.32 -5.17
C VAL A 144 8.36 7.11 -4.58
N ASP A 145 8.71 8.25 -5.18
CA ASP A 145 9.86 9.04 -4.74
C ASP A 145 9.61 9.69 -3.38
N ALA A 146 8.38 10.15 -3.12
CA ALA A 146 8.00 10.68 -1.82
C ALA A 146 8.05 9.60 -0.72
N VAL A 147 7.51 8.41 -0.97
CA VAL A 147 7.56 7.28 -0.02
C VAL A 147 9.02 6.84 0.24
N HIS A 148 9.85 6.76 -0.81
CA HIS A 148 11.27 6.45 -0.66
C HIS A 148 12.01 7.51 0.16
N ALA A 149 11.67 8.79 0.00
CA ALA A 149 12.26 9.86 0.81
C ALA A 149 11.88 9.72 2.29
N ILE A 150 10.65 9.30 2.61
CA ILE A 150 10.23 9.00 3.97
C ILE A 150 11.07 7.85 4.54
N ALA A 151 11.18 6.72 3.84
CA ALA A 151 11.99 5.59 4.28
C ALA A 151 13.47 5.98 4.51
N THR A 152 14.04 6.81 3.62
CA THR A 152 15.45 7.25 3.72
C THR A 152 15.69 8.16 4.94
N ASN A 153 14.71 8.95 5.35
CA ASN A 153 14.81 9.92 6.43
C ASN A 153 14.09 9.48 7.71
N ALA A 154 13.64 8.22 7.77
CA ALA A 154 12.91 7.69 8.90
C ALA A 154 13.68 7.89 10.23
N SER A 155 12.96 8.34 11.25
CA SER A 155 13.53 8.66 12.56
C SER A 155 13.63 7.46 13.50
N ASP A 156 12.84 6.43 13.23
CA ASP A 156 12.77 5.18 13.99
C ASP A 156 12.41 3.98 13.09
N ALA A 157 12.38 2.80 13.68
CA ALA A 157 12.12 1.56 12.97
C ALA A 157 10.66 1.44 12.49
N ASP A 158 9.70 1.97 13.25
CA ASP A 158 8.28 1.88 12.90
C ASP A 158 7.99 2.75 11.66
N GLU A 159 8.52 3.96 11.61
CA GLU A 159 8.44 4.85 10.45
C GLU A 159 9.11 4.25 9.21
N PHE A 160 10.31 3.66 9.39
CA PHE A 160 11.02 2.97 8.33
C PHE A 160 10.21 1.79 7.80
N GLY A 161 9.71 0.93 8.69
CA GLY A 161 8.91 -0.24 8.34
C GLY A 161 7.67 0.12 7.54
N ALA A 162 6.88 1.11 8.00
CA ALA A 162 5.68 1.56 7.30
C ALA A 162 5.97 2.06 5.87
N ALA A 163 7.02 2.88 5.71
CA ALA A 163 7.40 3.39 4.39
C ALA A 163 7.94 2.30 3.46
N VAL A 164 8.72 1.35 4.00
CA VAL A 164 9.27 0.21 3.25
C VAL A 164 8.16 -0.74 2.82
N GLU A 165 7.21 -1.06 3.69
CA GLU A 165 6.03 -1.85 3.36
C GLU A 165 5.23 -1.19 2.22
N MET A 166 4.99 0.11 2.32
CA MET A 166 4.31 0.86 1.27
C MET A 166 5.05 0.80 -0.07
N LEU A 167 6.39 0.90 -0.08
CA LEU A 167 7.20 0.68 -1.30
C LEU A 167 7.00 -0.73 -1.86
N GLY A 168 6.88 -1.74 -1.00
CA GLY A 168 6.54 -3.11 -1.39
C GLY A 168 5.19 -3.20 -2.08
N VAL A 169 4.14 -2.62 -1.48
CA VAL A 169 2.78 -2.57 -2.05
C VAL A 169 2.75 -1.84 -3.40
N MET A 170 3.56 -0.78 -3.55
CA MET A 170 3.71 -0.04 -4.81
C MET A 170 4.55 -0.79 -5.86
N GLY A 171 5.16 -1.93 -5.51
CA GLY A 171 6.03 -2.69 -6.41
C GLY A 171 7.36 -1.97 -6.72
N ALA A 172 7.83 -1.11 -5.85
CA ALA A 172 8.97 -0.23 -6.05
C ALA A 172 10.32 -0.95 -5.79
N VAL A 173 10.57 -2.07 -6.45
CA VAL A 173 11.72 -2.95 -6.23
C VAL A 173 13.05 -2.20 -6.29
N ASP A 174 13.23 -1.30 -7.29
CA ASP A 174 14.47 -0.54 -7.43
C ASP A 174 14.74 0.36 -6.20
N ARG A 175 13.68 0.89 -5.58
CA ARG A 175 13.79 1.73 -4.38
C ARG A 175 14.10 0.91 -3.13
N LEU A 176 13.49 -0.27 -3.00
CA LEU A 176 13.81 -1.22 -1.92
C LEU A 176 15.27 -1.69 -2.01
N GLN A 177 15.76 -2.00 -3.20
CA GLN A 177 17.16 -2.36 -3.43
C GLN A 177 18.11 -1.20 -3.09
N ALA A 178 17.78 0.02 -3.48
CA ALA A 178 18.60 1.19 -3.15
C ALA A 178 18.69 1.42 -1.63
N LEU A 179 17.62 1.18 -0.87
CA LEU A 179 17.64 1.24 0.59
C LEU A 179 18.56 0.15 1.17
N SER A 180 18.54 -1.08 0.63
CA SER A 180 19.40 -2.17 1.10
C SER A 180 20.89 -1.92 0.88
N GLU A 181 21.27 -1.13 -0.11
CA GLU A 181 22.67 -0.73 -0.33
C GLU A 181 23.24 0.11 0.83
N THR A 182 22.36 0.82 1.53
CA THR A 182 22.76 1.71 2.64
C THR A 182 22.63 1.04 4.01
N SER A 183 21.54 0.32 4.25
CA SER A 183 21.21 -0.30 5.55
C SER A 183 21.54 -1.79 5.64
N GLY A 184 21.88 -2.42 4.52
CA GLY A 184 21.85 -3.88 4.39
C GLY A 184 20.41 -4.38 4.25
N PHE A 185 20.25 -5.68 4.09
CA PHE A 185 18.93 -6.30 4.11
C PHE A 185 18.44 -6.48 5.55
N THR A 186 17.41 -5.74 5.92
CA THR A 186 16.65 -5.92 7.16
C THR A 186 15.43 -6.82 6.92
N GLU A 187 14.80 -7.31 7.99
CA GLU A 187 13.60 -8.14 7.89
C GLU A 187 12.48 -7.41 7.14
N GLU A 188 12.27 -6.12 7.44
CA GLU A 188 11.25 -5.28 6.81
C GLU A 188 11.50 -5.12 5.29
N LEU A 189 12.76 -4.89 4.89
CA LEU A 189 13.12 -4.78 3.46
C LEU A 189 12.90 -6.10 2.71
N ILE A 190 13.23 -7.23 3.35
CA ILE A 190 13.04 -8.56 2.75
C ILE A 190 11.55 -8.88 2.60
N GLN A 191 10.74 -8.57 3.61
CA GLN A 191 9.28 -8.74 3.56
C GLN A 191 8.66 -7.84 2.47
N ALA A 192 9.08 -6.58 2.40
CA ALA A 192 8.61 -5.66 1.37
C ALA A 192 8.99 -6.12 -0.05
N LEU A 193 10.17 -6.68 -0.23
CA LEU A 193 10.54 -7.35 -1.48
C LEU A 193 9.60 -8.50 -1.79
N GLY A 194 9.27 -9.35 -0.81
CA GLY A 194 8.28 -10.42 -0.96
C GLY A 194 6.91 -9.90 -1.42
N ILE A 195 6.43 -8.79 -0.82
CA ILE A 195 5.17 -8.13 -1.20
C ILE A 195 5.24 -7.60 -2.65
N ALA A 196 6.36 -6.97 -3.03
CA ALA A 196 6.55 -6.46 -4.39
C ALA A 196 6.55 -7.57 -5.44
N GLY A 197 7.14 -8.72 -5.12
CA GLY A 197 7.12 -9.93 -5.95
C GLY A 197 7.83 -9.78 -7.29
N GLY A 198 7.77 -10.84 -8.10
CA GLY A 198 8.32 -10.89 -9.45
C GLY A 198 9.66 -11.59 -9.57
N ASP A 199 10.05 -11.97 -10.81
CA ASP A 199 11.20 -12.83 -11.06
C ASP A 199 12.54 -12.26 -10.54
N ASN A 200 12.73 -10.96 -10.64
CA ASN A 200 13.93 -10.30 -10.11
C ASN A 200 13.99 -10.36 -8.59
N VAL A 201 12.84 -10.22 -7.92
CA VAL A 201 12.74 -10.33 -6.45
C VAL A 201 13.03 -11.76 -6.02
N ASN A 202 12.48 -12.76 -6.71
CA ASN A 202 12.70 -14.16 -6.44
C ASN A 202 14.20 -14.51 -6.46
N ALA A 203 14.93 -14.04 -7.48
CA ALA A 203 16.38 -14.21 -7.55
C ALA A 203 17.12 -13.51 -6.40
N THR A 204 16.65 -12.34 -6.01
CA THR A 204 17.20 -11.59 -4.86
C THR A 204 16.97 -12.33 -3.56
N LEU A 205 15.76 -12.82 -3.29
CA LEU A 205 15.41 -13.59 -2.09
C LEU A 205 16.24 -14.87 -1.97
N MET A 206 16.46 -15.59 -3.08
CA MET A 206 17.36 -16.75 -3.12
C MET A 206 18.79 -16.38 -2.73
N THR A 207 19.29 -15.26 -3.23
CA THR A 207 20.64 -14.77 -2.90
C THR A 207 20.74 -14.41 -1.42
N ILE A 208 19.75 -13.66 -0.90
CA ILE A 208 19.68 -13.29 0.53
C ILE A 208 19.69 -14.55 1.40
N TYR A 209 18.88 -15.56 1.08
CA TYR A 209 18.84 -16.81 1.84
C TYR A 209 20.19 -17.51 1.90
N ARG A 210 20.86 -17.64 0.73
CA ARG A 210 22.15 -18.34 0.61
C ARG A 210 23.29 -17.58 1.32
N ASP A 211 23.28 -16.26 1.26
CA ASP A 211 24.33 -15.40 1.81
C ASP A 211 24.02 -14.92 3.24
N ALA A 212 22.88 -15.32 3.82
CA ALA A 212 22.46 -14.90 5.14
C ALA A 212 23.47 -15.27 6.24
N GLU A 213 23.95 -14.26 6.95
CA GLU A 213 24.89 -14.43 8.09
C GLU A 213 24.16 -14.84 9.38
N THR A 214 22.85 -14.56 9.48
CA THR A 214 22.02 -14.84 10.66
C THR A 214 20.82 -15.70 10.29
N ASP A 215 20.28 -16.44 11.26
CA ASP A 215 19.08 -17.23 11.08
C ASP A 215 17.85 -16.34 10.86
N ASP A 216 17.81 -15.14 11.45
CA ASP A 216 16.69 -14.19 11.29
C ASP A 216 16.58 -13.73 9.82
N ILE A 217 17.69 -13.31 9.20
CA ILE A 217 17.70 -12.92 7.78
C ILE A 217 17.36 -14.11 6.86
N ARG A 218 17.84 -15.31 7.20
CA ARG A 218 17.49 -16.52 6.43
C ARG A 218 16.00 -16.82 6.52
N HIS A 219 15.43 -16.69 7.72
CA HIS A 219 13.99 -16.88 7.94
C HIS A 219 13.16 -15.82 7.21
N ALA A 220 13.55 -14.54 7.31
CA ALA A 220 12.88 -13.47 6.57
C ALA A 220 12.90 -13.71 5.04
N ALA A 221 14.01 -14.23 4.50
CA ALA A 221 14.08 -14.56 3.07
C ALA A 221 13.08 -15.68 2.68
N LEU A 222 12.90 -16.69 3.54
CA LEU A 222 11.88 -17.73 3.32
C LEU A 222 10.46 -17.17 3.42
N GLU A 223 10.20 -16.29 4.38
CA GLU A 223 8.91 -15.59 4.49
C GLU A 223 8.65 -14.73 3.25
N GLY A 224 9.67 -14.02 2.77
CA GLY A 224 9.59 -13.26 1.51
C GLY A 224 9.24 -14.16 0.32
N MET A 225 9.82 -15.36 0.21
CA MET A 225 9.46 -16.34 -0.81
C MET A 225 8.03 -16.85 -0.64
N LEU A 226 7.56 -17.06 0.60
CA LEU A 226 6.18 -17.42 0.88
C LEU A 226 5.20 -16.32 0.41
N ILE A 227 5.49 -15.07 0.76
CA ILE A 227 4.67 -13.90 0.39
C ILE A 227 4.61 -13.72 -1.13
N SER A 228 5.75 -13.87 -1.82
CA SER A 228 5.82 -13.77 -3.29
C SER A 228 5.25 -15.00 -4.02
N GLY A 229 4.97 -16.09 -3.30
CA GLY A 229 4.51 -17.36 -3.87
C GLY A 229 5.61 -18.10 -4.66
N TYR A 230 6.87 -17.91 -4.29
CA TYR A 230 8.03 -18.51 -4.97
C TYR A 230 8.37 -19.90 -4.40
N ASP A 231 7.48 -20.87 -4.58
CA ASP A 231 7.63 -22.25 -4.12
C ASP A 231 8.75 -23.02 -4.89
N GLU A 232 9.01 -22.69 -6.13
CA GLU A 232 10.10 -23.26 -6.92
C GLU A 232 11.47 -23.01 -6.27
N GLY A 233 11.67 -21.81 -5.70
CA GLY A 233 12.90 -21.46 -4.97
C GLY A 233 13.05 -22.28 -3.70
N VAL A 234 11.97 -22.40 -2.91
CA VAL A 234 11.99 -23.22 -1.69
C VAL A 234 12.26 -24.69 -2.00
N LEU A 235 11.69 -25.21 -3.09
CA LEU A 235 11.97 -26.56 -3.59
C LEU A 235 13.43 -26.74 -4.00
N GLU A 236 14.03 -25.75 -4.67
CA GLU A 236 15.44 -25.77 -5.05
C GLU A 236 16.34 -25.86 -3.80
N LEU A 237 16.08 -25.00 -2.80
CA LEU A 237 16.80 -25.02 -1.52
C LEU A 237 16.68 -26.37 -0.81
N TYR A 238 15.49 -26.97 -0.81
CA TYR A 238 15.28 -28.29 -0.22
C TYR A 238 16.15 -29.37 -0.91
N LYS A 239 16.25 -29.33 -2.24
CA LYS A 239 17.06 -30.29 -3.00
C LYS A 239 18.57 -30.10 -2.78
N GLU A 240 19.01 -28.85 -2.61
CA GLU A 240 20.42 -28.50 -2.37
C GLU A 240 20.87 -28.78 -0.95
N SER A 241 19.99 -28.62 0.05
CA SER A 241 20.35 -28.80 1.45
C SER A 241 20.77 -30.24 1.75
N THR A 242 21.77 -30.35 2.63
CA THR A 242 22.22 -31.62 3.22
C THR A 242 21.90 -31.70 4.72
N ASP A 243 21.46 -30.59 5.31
CA ASP A 243 21.06 -30.53 6.73
C ASP A 243 19.62 -30.99 6.93
N VAL A 244 19.42 -31.94 7.83
CA VAL A 244 18.09 -32.54 8.08
C VAL A 244 17.11 -31.53 8.73
N ASN A 245 17.61 -30.61 9.54
CA ASN A 245 16.77 -29.62 10.18
C ASN A 245 16.31 -28.57 9.14
N GLU A 246 17.25 -28.09 8.33
CA GLU A 246 16.93 -27.18 7.22
C GLU A 246 15.93 -27.81 6.25
N LYS A 247 16.14 -29.07 5.84
CA LYS A 247 15.17 -29.80 5.01
C LYS A 247 13.78 -29.88 5.63
N ARG A 248 13.71 -30.12 6.93
CA ARG A 248 12.43 -30.17 7.64
C ARG A 248 11.73 -28.81 7.59
N ASP A 249 12.46 -27.74 7.81
CA ASP A 249 11.89 -26.38 7.83
C ASP A 249 11.45 -25.95 6.42
N LEU A 250 12.23 -26.27 5.38
CA LEU A 250 11.87 -26.03 3.98
C LEU A 250 10.65 -26.88 3.55
N LEU A 251 10.56 -28.14 4.00
CA LEU A 251 9.39 -28.96 3.73
C LEU A 251 8.12 -28.40 4.40
N GLN A 252 8.23 -27.87 5.63
CA GLN A 252 7.11 -27.20 6.28
C GLN A 252 6.69 -25.94 5.51
N MET A 253 7.64 -25.18 5.00
CA MET A 253 7.35 -24.01 4.16
C MET A 253 6.61 -24.38 2.88
N LEU A 254 7.07 -25.41 2.14
CA LEU A 254 6.40 -25.92 0.95
C LEU A 254 4.95 -26.39 1.27
N ALA A 255 4.74 -26.96 2.45
CA ALA A 255 3.41 -27.37 2.89
C ALA A 255 2.47 -26.19 3.16
N ILE A 256 2.98 -25.07 3.69
CA ILE A 256 2.22 -23.84 3.89
C ILE A 256 1.87 -23.19 2.56
N MET A 257 2.80 -23.23 1.58
CA MET A 257 2.61 -22.66 0.23
C MET A 257 1.62 -23.47 -0.64
N ASP A 258 1.15 -24.64 -0.18
CA ASP A 258 0.30 -25.57 -0.95
C ASP A 258 0.90 -25.89 -2.35
N SER A 259 2.22 -26.09 -2.36
CA SER A 259 2.98 -26.35 -3.59
C SER A 259 2.63 -27.71 -4.19
N ASP A 260 2.38 -27.76 -5.49
CA ASP A 260 2.17 -29.02 -6.22
C ASP A 260 3.39 -29.95 -6.11
N ALA A 261 4.59 -29.38 -5.94
CA ALA A 261 5.84 -30.12 -5.77
C ALA A 261 5.99 -30.78 -4.38
N MET A 262 5.21 -30.34 -3.40
CA MET A 262 5.29 -30.88 -2.03
C MET A 262 5.05 -32.40 -2.01
N MET A 263 4.10 -32.90 -2.77
CA MET A 263 3.77 -34.34 -2.78
C MET A 263 4.91 -35.19 -3.32
N GLU A 264 5.64 -34.70 -4.34
CA GLU A 264 6.83 -35.37 -4.87
C GLU A 264 7.96 -35.40 -3.82
N VAL A 265 8.12 -34.32 -3.08
CA VAL A 265 9.13 -34.22 -2.01
C VAL A 265 8.81 -35.14 -0.84
N ILE A 266 7.55 -35.19 -0.43
CA ILE A 266 7.09 -36.11 0.63
C ILE A 266 7.31 -37.57 0.23
N ASP A 267 6.93 -37.94 -0.98
CA ASP A 267 7.10 -39.31 -1.51
C ASP A 267 8.58 -39.69 -1.50
N ALA A 268 9.45 -38.83 -2.04
CA ALA A 268 10.90 -39.04 -2.04
C ALA A 268 11.49 -39.12 -0.59
N ALA A 269 10.99 -38.31 0.34
CA ALA A 269 11.43 -38.35 1.74
C ALA A 269 11.01 -39.64 2.47
N LEU A 270 9.85 -40.17 2.15
CA LEU A 270 9.33 -41.41 2.71
C LEU A 270 10.01 -42.65 2.10
N GLU A 271 10.35 -42.61 0.82
CA GLU A 271 11.08 -43.69 0.14
C GLU A 271 12.58 -43.73 0.51
N GLY A 272 13.20 -42.55 0.80
CA GLY A 272 14.62 -42.43 1.13
C GLY A 272 15.00 -42.81 2.58
N GLY A 273 14.07 -43.21 3.41
CA GLY A 273 14.30 -43.55 4.81
C GLY A 273 14.99 -44.90 5.07
N ASP A 274 15.42 -45.63 4.04
CA ASP A 274 16.01 -46.99 4.14
C ASP A 274 17.47 -47.09 3.61
N GLN A 275 18.27 -45.97 3.63
CA GLN A 275 19.70 -46.05 3.32
C GLN A 275 20.55 -45.48 4.45
#